data_eb3870e6bc67dea308d1bc22d60e922b
#
_entry.id   eb3870e6bc67dea308d1bc22d60e922b
#
_cell.length_a   1.000
_cell.length_b   1.000
_cell.length_c   1.000
_cell.angle_alpha   90.00
_cell.angle_beta   90.00
_cell.angle_gamma   90.00
#
_symmetry.space_group_name_H-M   'P 1'
#
loop_
_entity.id
_entity.type
_entity.pdbx_description
1 polymer ?
#
loop_
_entity_poly.entity_id
_entity_poly.type
_entity_poly.pdbx_seq_one_letter_code
_entity_poly.pdbx_strand_id
1 'polypeptide(L)' 'MTNVRQKKEDVKMHLKDLRKELKRIHLTVTEELLLPQPDEVKILMYKMDQLLKVIE' A
#
# COMPACT_ATOMS: atom_id res chain seq x y z
N MET A 1 6.28 25.28 8.86
CA MET A 1 4.83 25.09 8.87
C MET A 1 4.47 23.86 8.08
N THR A 2 3.63 22.99 8.64
CA THR A 2 3.23 21.77 7.95
C THR A 2 2.30 22.08 6.80
N ASN A 3 2.67 21.68 5.59
CA ASN A 3 1.82 21.88 4.43
C ASN A 3 0.79 20.74 4.37
N VAL A 4 -0.41 21.01 4.90
CA VAL A 4 -1.48 20.01 4.96
C VAL A 4 -1.87 19.52 3.57
N ARG A 5 -1.87 20.42 2.59
CA ARG A 5 -2.21 20.07 1.20
C ARG A 5 -1.20 19.08 0.61
N GLN A 6 0.09 19.33 0.83
CA GLN A 6 1.14 18.44 0.38
C GLN A 6 1.04 17.09 1.08
N LYS A 7 0.76 17.10 2.37
CA LYS A 7 0.60 15.88 3.15
C LYS A 7 -0.57 15.04 2.63
N LYS A 8 -1.69 15.67 2.28
CA LYS A 8 -2.84 14.99 1.71
C LYS A 8 -2.50 14.34 0.37
N GLU A 9 -1.74 15.03 -0.47
CA GLU A 9 -1.33 14.47 -1.75
C GLU A 9 -0.41 13.28 -1.58
N ASP A 10 0.51 13.35 -0.62
CA ASP A 10 1.40 12.22 -0.32
C ASP A 10 0.60 11.02 0.17
N VAL A 11 -0.37 11.23 1.05
CA VAL A 11 -1.24 10.15 1.53
C VAL A 11 -2.02 9.54 0.38
N LYS A 12 -2.55 10.35 -0.52
CA LYS A 12 -3.27 9.86 -1.70
C LYS A 12 -2.40 8.95 -2.54
N MET A 13 -1.17 9.35 -2.78
CA MET A 13 -0.24 8.57 -3.59
C MET A 13 0.08 7.22 -2.93
N HIS A 14 0.31 7.24 -1.63
CA HIS A 14 0.55 6.00 -0.88
C HIS A 14 -0.67 5.07 -0.93
N LEU A 15 -1.86 5.63 -0.80
CA LEU A 15 -3.09 4.84 -0.86
C LEU A 15 -3.30 4.21 -2.24
N LYS A 16 -2.99 4.95 -3.30
CA LYS A 16 -3.08 4.40 -4.65
C LYS A 16 -2.11 3.24 -4.84
N ASP A 17 -0.89 3.39 -4.35
CA ASP A 17 0.12 2.36 -4.44
C ASP A 17 -0.29 1.10 -3.66
N LEU A 18 -0.79 1.29 -2.44
CA LEU A 18 -1.31 0.19 -1.63
C LEU A 18 -2.47 -0.53 -2.33
N ARG A 19 -3.36 0.23 -2.94
CA ARG A 19 -4.50 -0.34 -3.66
C ARG A 19 -4.04 -1.22 -4.80
N LYS A 20 -3.03 -0.80 -5.55
CA LYS A 20 -2.47 -1.59 -6.64
C LYS A 20 -1.91 -2.92 -6.13
N GLU A 21 -1.15 -2.87 -5.05
CA GLU A 21 -0.56 -4.07 -4.47
C GLU A 21 -1.62 -5.03 -3.95
N LEU A 22 -2.62 -4.50 -3.25
CA LEU A 22 -3.73 -5.30 -2.76
C LEU A 22 -4.51 -5.95 -3.90
N LYS A 23 -4.76 -5.19 -4.95
CA LYS A 23 -5.49 -5.72 -6.10
C LYS A 23 -4.72 -6.85 -6.78
N ARG A 24 -3.40 -6.69 -6.92
CA ARG A 24 -2.56 -7.73 -7.52
C ARG A 24 -2.61 -9.01 -6.69
N ILE A 25 -2.45 -8.89 -5.38
CA ILE A 25 -2.51 -10.03 -4.48
C ILE A 25 -3.89 -10.69 -4.53
N HIS A 26 -4.92 -9.87 -4.52
CA HIS A 26 -6.31 -10.36 -4.59
C HIS A 26 -6.55 -11.18 -5.85
N LEU A 27 -6.09 -10.69 -7.00
CA LEU A 27 -6.23 -11.40 -8.27
C LEU A 27 -5.46 -12.72 -8.27
N THR A 28 -4.27 -12.73 -7.70
CA THR A 28 -3.47 -13.95 -7.59
C THR A 28 -4.21 -15.02 -6.79
N VAL A 29 -4.81 -14.61 -5.69
CA VAL A 29 -5.53 -15.55 -4.83
C VAL A 29 -6.85 -16.02 -5.45
N THR A 30 -7.59 -15.09 -6.08
CA THR A 30 -8.93 -15.40 -6.57
C THR A 30 -8.94 -16.04 -7.95
N GLU A 31 -8.05 -15.60 -8.84
CA GLU A 31 -8.04 -16.08 -10.22
C GLU A 31 -7.02 -17.17 -10.46
N GLU A 32 -5.84 -17.03 -9.88
CA GLU A 32 -4.78 -18.03 -10.05
C GLU A 32 -4.79 -19.08 -8.94
N LEU A 33 -5.58 -18.87 -7.91
CA LEU A 33 -5.73 -19.79 -6.77
C LEU A 33 -4.39 -20.07 -6.08
N LEU A 34 -3.52 -19.06 -6.05
CA LEU A 34 -2.23 -19.16 -5.40
C LEU A 34 -2.22 -18.33 -4.12
N LEU A 35 -1.54 -18.84 -3.11
CA LEU A 35 -1.35 -18.07 -1.89
C LEU A 35 -0.30 -17.00 -2.14
N PRO A 36 -0.45 -15.80 -1.54
CA PRO A 36 0.54 -14.75 -1.70
C PRO A 36 1.85 -15.17 -1.03
N GLN A 37 2.97 -14.78 -1.66
CA GLN A 37 4.27 -15.04 -1.08
C GLN A 37 4.48 -14.18 0.17
N PRO A 38 5.21 -14.69 1.18
CA PRO A 38 5.50 -13.88 2.37
C PRO A 38 6.17 -12.55 2.04
N ASP A 39 7.01 -12.52 1.01
CA ASP A 39 7.68 -11.29 0.58
C ASP A 39 6.70 -10.26 0.05
N GLU A 40 5.65 -10.67 -0.64
CA GLU A 40 4.62 -9.77 -1.15
C GLU A 40 3.87 -9.11 0.00
N VAL A 41 3.55 -9.89 1.04
CA VAL A 41 2.88 -9.37 2.23
C VAL A 41 3.79 -8.41 2.98
N LYS A 42 5.08 -8.74 3.08
CA LYS A 42 6.06 -7.86 3.72
C LYS A 42 6.19 -6.51 3.01
N ILE A 43 6.17 -6.52 1.69
CA ILE A 43 6.20 -5.29 0.90
C ILE A 43 4.97 -4.44 1.19
N LEU A 44 3.80 -5.07 1.26
CA LEU A 44 2.56 -4.38 1.59
C LEU A 44 2.64 -3.75 2.98
N MET A 45 3.14 -4.50 3.96
CA MET A 45 3.31 -3.99 5.32
C MET A 45 4.29 -2.82 5.37
N TYR A 46 5.37 -2.91 4.62
CA TYR A 46 6.34 -1.82 4.53
C TYR A 46 5.69 -0.55 3.97
N LYS A 47 4.89 -0.68 2.92
CA LYS A 47 4.19 0.46 2.33
C LYS A 47 3.19 1.07 3.29
N MET A 48 2.51 0.24 4.06
CA MET A 48 1.60 0.72 5.10
C MET A 48 2.35 1.48 6.19
N ASP A 49 3.51 0.99 6.57
CA ASP A 49 4.35 1.67 7.57
C ASP A 49 4.82 3.03 7.06
N GLN A 50 5.18 3.12 5.79
CA GLN A 50 5.55 4.40 5.18
C GLN A 50 4.39 5.38 5.19
N LEU A 51 3.19 4.90 4.92
CA LEU A 51 2.00 5.72 4.98
C LEU A 51 1.78 6.25 6.39
N LEU A 52 1.92 5.38 7.39
CA LEU A 52 1.77 5.77 8.79
C LEU A 52 2.74 6.89 9.16
N LYS A 53 3.98 6.80 8.72
CA LYS A 53 4.99 7.83 8.97
C LYS A 53 4.62 9.18 8.36
N VAL A 54 4.00 9.16 7.19
CA VAL A 54 3.55 10.38 6.53
C VAL A 54 2.45 11.06 7.36
N ILE A 55 1.55 10.27 7.93
CA ILE A 55 0.44 10.78 8.72
C ILE A 55 0.91 11.32 10.07
N GLU A 56 1.85 10.65 10.68
CA GLU A 56 2.42 11.09 11.95
C GLU A 56 3.21 12.39 11.79
#